data_0afc96ae32cfeef266ac0444d93d907d
#
_entry.id   0afc96ae32cfeef266ac0444d93d907d
#
_cell.length_a   1.000
_cell.length_b   1.000
_cell.length_c   1.000
_cell.angle_alpha   90.00
_cell.angle_beta   90.00
_cell.angle_gamma   90.00
#
_symmetry.space_group_name_H-M   'P 1'
#
loop_
_entity.id
_entity.type
_entity.pdbx_description
1 polymer ?
#
loop_
_entity_poly.entity_id
_entity_poly.type
_entity_poly.pdbx_seq_one_letter_code
_entity_poly.pdbx_strand_id
1 'polypeptide(L)'
;MTSISRPKWLRRHRDDGGFTLLEMLVVLAIMGLLAAIIAPQVLKYLGTSRTQTAKVQIQNVDAALQLFRLDVGRFPTQEEGLGALVTAPPTAPGWNGPYLQKAAALNDPWGSPYQYRFPGRHSEVDVYSLGSDKAEGGTGEAADVGNW
;
A
#
# COMPACT_ATOMS: atom_id res chain seq x y z
N MET A 1 -32.69 -77.28 11.47
CA MET A 1 -32.70 -75.96 12.14
C MET A 1 -31.24 -75.55 12.41
N THR A 2 -30.64 -74.83 11.55
CA THR A 2 -29.21 -74.44 11.59
C THR A 2 -29.12 -72.97 12.03
N SER A 3 -28.61 -72.73 13.23
CA SER A 3 -28.39 -71.42 13.80
C SER A 3 -27.07 -70.86 13.24
N ILE A 4 -27.16 -69.74 12.48
CA ILE A 4 -26.01 -69.01 11.96
C ILE A 4 -25.61 -67.93 12.98
N SER A 5 -24.52 -68.18 13.70
CA SER A 5 -23.91 -67.19 14.61
C SER A 5 -23.16 -66.11 13.81
N ARG A 6 -23.55 -64.87 14.04
CA ARG A 6 -22.89 -63.70 13.45
C ARG A 6 -21.52 -63.46 14.09
N PRO A 7 -20.45 -63.17 13.32
CA PRO A 7 -19.12 -62.96 13.90
C PRO A 7 -19.04 -61.56 14.56
N LYS A 8 -18.51 -61.51 15.79
CA LYS A 8 -18.35 -60.33 16.68
C LYS A 8 -17.10 -59.47 16.41
N TRP A 9 -16.65 -59.36 15.17
CA TRP A 9 -15.42 -58.67 14.92
C TRP A 9 -15.66 -57.44 14.04
N LEU A 10 -16.04 -56.31 14.58
CA LEU A 10 -15.87 -54.97 14.01
C LEU A 10 -16.32 -53.92 15.05
N ARG A 11 -15.72 -53.97 16.25
CA ARG A 11 -15.63 -52.76 17.04
C ARG A 11 -14.37 -52.01 16.58
N ARG A 12 -14.52 -51.10 15.63
CA ARG A 12 -13.54 -50.05 15.39
C ARG A 12 -13.50 -49.21 16.65
N HIS A 13 -12.45 -49.38 17.46
CA HIS A 13 -12.09 -48.36 18.44
C HIS A 13 -11.82 -47.08 17.65
N ARG A 14 -12.73 -46.14 17.74
CA ARG A 14 -12.40 -44.76 17.49
C ARG A 14 -11.54 -44.36 18.68
N ASP A 15 -10.23 -44.24 18.45
CA ASP A 15 -9.36 -43.53 19.35
C ASP A 15 -9.78 -42.06 19.27
N ASP A 16 -10.72 -41.67 20.11
CA ASP A 16 -11.04 -40.27 20.40
C ASP A 16 -9.93 -39.74 21.33
N GLY A 17 -8.70 -39.71 20.80
CA GLY A 17 -7.55 -39.06 21.44
C GLY A 17 -7.78 -37.58 21.50
N GLY A 18 -8.35 -37.08 22.59
CA GLY A 18 -8.39 -35.62 22.85
C GLY A 18 -6.98 -35.10 23.05
N PHE A 19 -6.71 -33.91 22.54
CA PHE A 19 -5.43 -33.23 22.76
C PHE A 19 -5.20 -32.99 24.26
N THR A 20 -3.98 -33.23 24.72
CA THR A 20 -3.62 -32.95 26.12
C THR A 20 -3.42 -31.43 26.30
N LEU A 21 -3.67 -30.94 27.52
CA LEU A 21 -3.44 -29.55 27.87
C LEU A 21 -1.97 -29.15 27.66
N LEU A 22 -1.04 -30.07 27.91
CA LEU A 22 0.39 -29.88 27.66
C LEU A 22 0.68 -29.70 26.17
N GLU A 23 0.07 -30.48 25.28
CA GLU A 23 0.25 -30.40 23.84
C GLU A 23 -0.21 -29.04 23.29
N MET A 24 -1.35 -28.55 23.77
CA MET A 24 -1.83 -27.20 23.43
C MET A 24 -0.88 -26.11 23.93
N LEU A 25 -0.33 -26.25 25.14
CA LEU A 25 0.64 -25.31 25.69
C LEU A 25 1.93 -25.27 24.86
N VAL A 26 2.45 -26.42 24.45
CA VAL A 26 3.65 -26.51 23.61
C VAL A 26 3.39 -25.87 22.23
N VAL A 27 2.24 -26.15 21.60
CA VAL A 27 1.87 -25.53 20.32
C VAL A 27 1.79 -24.01 20.43
N LEU A 28 1.13 -23.48 21.49
CA LEU A 28 1.06 -22.04 21.71
C LEU A 28 2.43 -21.41 21.94
N ALA A 29 3.32 -22.10 22.67
CA ALA A 29 4.68 -21.62 22.90
C ALA A 29 5.48 -21.54 21.59
N ILE A 30 5.40 -22.57 20.73
CA ILE A 30 6.06 -22.57 19.42
C ILE A 30 5.48 -21.49 18.51
N MET A 31 4.15 -21.37 18.45
CA MET A 31 3.48 -20.32 17.68
C MET A 31 3.89 -18.91 18.12
N GLY A 32 3.96 -18.68 19.44
CA GLY A 32 4.42 -17.41 19.99
C GLY A 32 5.87 -17.11 19.62
N LEU A 33 6.76 -18.08 19.67
CA LEU A 33 8.16 -17.94 19.27
C LEU A 33 8.29 -17.60 17.78
N LEU A 34 7.57 -18.32 16.91
CA LEU A 34 7.59 -18.07 15.47
C LEU A 34 7.01 -16.67 15.15
N ALA A 35 5.91 -16.29 15.77
CA ALA A 35 5.31 -14.96 15.60
C ALA A 35 6.28 -13.84 16.00
N ALA A 36 7.03 -14.00 17.09
CA ALA A 36 7.99 -13.02 17.56
C ALA A 36 9.14 -12.76 16.55
N ILE A 37 9.53 -13.79 15.78
CA ILE A 37 10.59 -13.69 14.77
C ILE A 37 10.03 -13.11 13.45
N ILE A 38 8.83 -13.52 13.05
CA ILE A 38 8.27 -13.20 11.72
C ILE A 38 7.65 -11.80 11.70
N ALA A 39 6.96 -11.38 12.78
CA ALA A 39 6.22 -10.13 12.79
C ALA A 39 7.06 -8.89 12.42
N PRO A 40 8.27 -8.67 12.97
CA PRO A 40 9.08 -7.50 12.61
C PRO A 40 9.53 -7.52 11.14
N GLN A 41 9.77 -8.69 10.57
CA GLN A 41 10.15 -8.81 9.16
C GLN A 41 9.00 -8.45 8.21
N VAL A 42 7.80 -8.90 8.54
CA VAL A 42 6.58 -8.58 7.76
C VAL A 42 6.30 -7.08 7.80
N LEU A 43 6.40 -6.45 8.98
CA LEU A 43 6.18 -5.01 9.10
C LEU A 43 7.19 -4.21 8.27
N LYS A 44 8.46 -4.59 8.31
CA LYS A 44 9.51 -3.95 7.49
C LYS A 44 9.23 -4.11 5.98
N TYR A 45 8.78 -5.28 5.56
CA TYR A 45 8.47 -5.56 4.16
C TYR A 45 7.27 -4.72 3.68
N LEU A 46 6.23 -4.59 4.50
CA LEU A 46 5.06 -3.75 4.19
C LEU A 46 5.45 -2.29 4.02
N GLY A 47 6.35 -1.77 4.85
CA GLY A 47 6.84 -0.41 4.75
C GLY A 47 7.61 -0.14 3.47
N THR A 48 8.52 -1.03 3.11
CA THR A 48 9.26 -0.93 1.84
C THR A 48 8.32 -0.97 0.64
N SER A 49 7.27 -1.79 0.68
CA SER A 49 6.27 -1.89 -0.38
C SER A 49 5.49 -0.59 -0.56
N ARG A 50 5.08 0.07 0.54
CA ARG A 50 4.38 1.37 0.49
C ARG A 50 5.26 2.46 -0.11
N THR A 51 6.52 2.55 0.31
CA THR A 51 7.48 3.52 -0.24
C THR A 51 7.69 3.30 -1.75
N GLN A 52 7.80 2.04 -2.18
CA GLN A 52 7.93 1.73 -3.61
C GLN A 52 6.65 2.08 -4.39
N THR A 53 5.48 1.84 -3.81
CA THR A 53 4.19 2.24 -4.39
C THR A 53 4.11 3.75 -4.55
N ALA A 54 4.52 4.52 -3.52
CA ALA A 54 4.56 5.98 -3.58
C ALA A 54 5.44 6.48 -4.73
N LYS A 55 6.64 5.88 -4.91
CA LYS A 55 7.53 6.24 -6.03
C LYS A 55 6.88 6.06 -7.39
N VAL A 56 6.23 4.91 -7.62
CA VAL A 56 5.54 4.63 -8.89
C VAL A 56 4.37 5.59 -9.10
N GLN A 57 3.60 5.89 -8.05
CA GLN A 57 2.49 6.83 -8.13
C GLN A 57 2.98 8.25 -8.46
N ILE A 58 4.06 8.72 -7.82
CA ILE A 58 4.67 10.02 -8.10
C ILE A 58 5.13 10.10 -9.56
N GLN A 59 5.75 9.05 -10.10
CA GLN A 59 6.13 8.99 -11.51
C GLN A 59 4.91 9.10 -12.45
N ASN A 60 3.79 8.47 -12.10
CA ASN A 60 2.54 8.59 -12.86
C ASN A 60 1.96 10.01 -12.79
N VAL A 61 2.03 10.66 -11.63
CA VAL A 61 1.61 12.06 -11.46
C VAL A 61 2.53 12.99 -12.26
N ASP A 62 3.84 12.76 -12.22
CA ASP A 62 4.80 13.53 -13.01
C ASP A 62 4.53 13.40 -14.52
N ALA A 63 4.29 12.19 -15.02
CA ALA A 63 3.90 11.95 -16.40
C ALA A 63 2.60 12.71 -16.78
N ALA A 64 1.61 12.72 -15.88
CA ALA A 64 0.37 13.47 -16.08
C ALA A 64 0.60 14.99 -16.10
N LEU A 65 1.54 15.51 -15.30
CA LEU A 65 1.97 16.90 -15.34
C LEU A 65 2.63 17.27 -16.67
N GLN A 66 3.45 16.38 -17.23
CA GLN A 66 4.06 16.60 -18.55
C GLN A 66 2.99 16.63 -19.65
N LEU A 67 1.97 15.77 -19.61
CA LEU A 67 0.85 15.80 -20.53
C LEU A 67 0.04 17.11 -20.41
N PHE A 68 -0.26 17.53 -19.18
CA PHE A 68 -0.90 18.83 -18.93
C PHE A 68 -0.09 19.98 -19.56
N ARG A 69 1.24 19.99 -19.32
CA ARG A 69 2.14 20.99 -19.91
C ARG A 69 2.14 20.97 -21.43
N LEU A 70 2.07 19.78 -22.04
CA LEU A 70 2.02 19.65 -23.49
C LEU A 70 0.77 20.29 -24.08
N ASP A 71 -0.39 20.11 -23.44
CA ASP A 71 -1.67 20.61 -23.93
C ASP A 71 -1.89 22.09 -23.60
N VAL A 72 -1.52 22.51 -22.38
CA VAL A 72 -1.78 23.86 -21.86
C VAL A 72 -0.60 24.82 -22.08
N GLY A 73 0.61 24.29 -22.35
CA GLY A 73 1.83 25.06 -22.54
C GLY A 73 2.55 25.48 -21.27
N ARG A 74 2.05 25.11 -20.09
CA ARG A 74 2.64 25.40 -18.78
C ARG A 74 2.30 24.29 -17.77
N PHE A 75 2.99 24.26 -16.64
CA PHE A 75 2.56 23.47 -15.50
C PHE A 75 1.37 24.14 -14.76
N PRO A 76 0.59 23.36 -13.97
CA PRO A 76 -0.39 23.95 -13.07
C PRO A 76 0.26 24.98 -12.14
N THR A 77 -0.43 26.06 -11.85
CA THR A 77 0.05 27.02 -10.83
C THR A 77 0.00 26.37 -9.43
N GLN A 78 0.69 26.97 -8.46
CA GLN A 78 0.63 26.49 -7.08
C GLN A 78 -0.81 26.44 -6.54
N GLU A 79 -1.66 27.36 -6.96
CA GLU A 79 -3.07 27.44 -6.56
C GLU A 79 -3.93 26.37 -7.23
N GLU A 80 -3.68 26.09 -8.51
CA GLU A 80 -4.36 25.04 -9.26
C GLU A 80 -3.99 23.65 -8.72
N GLY A 81 -2.74 23.47 -8.33
CA GLY A 81 -2.23 22.25 -7.72
C GLY A 81 -2.44 21.01 -8.59
N LEU A 82 -2.31 19.84 -7.98
CA LEU A 82 -2.54 18.55 -8.65
C LEU A 82 -3.99 18.31 -9.04
N GLY A 83 -4.94 19.05 -8.47
CA GLY A 83 -6.36 18.99 -8.85
C GLY A 83 -6.60 19.30 -10.34
N ALA A 84 -5.75 20.12 -10.94
CA ALA A 84 -5.77 20.46 -12.37
C ALA A 84 -5.58 19.23 -13.28
N LEU A 85 -5.03 18.13 -12.78
CA LEU A 85 -4.87 16.88 -13.53
C LEU A 85 -6.16 16.07 -13.65
N VAL A 86 -7.13 16.35 -12.80
CA VAL A 86 -8.41 15.62 -12.75
C VAL A 86 -9.56 16.51 -13.27
N THR A 87 -9.52 17.81 -12.94
CA THR A 87 -10.57 18.76 -13.27
C THR A 87 -9.98 19.97 -13.98
N ALA A 88 -10.60 20.37 -15.08
CA ALA A 88 -10.14 21.55 -15.87
C ALA A 88 -10.17 22.83 -15.02
N PRO A 89 -9.02 23.50 -14.81
CA PRO A 89 -9.01 24.84 -14.22
C PRO A 89 -9.54 25.86 -15.22
N PRO A 90 -10.26 26.88 -14.75
CA PRO A 90 -10.77 27.94 -15.64
C PRO A 90 -9.67 28.71 -16.40
N THR A 91 -8.45 28.68 -15.88
CA THR A 91 -7.26 29.38 -16.35
C THR A 91 -6.42 28.56 -17.32
N ALA A 92 -6.86 27.35 -17.71
CA ALA A 92 -6.14 26.45 -18.61
C ALA A 92 -6.89 26.24 -19.95
N PRO A 93 -6.96 27.24 -20.84
CA PRO A 93 -7.50 27.04 -22.19
C PRO A 93 -6.58 26.03 -22.91
N GLY A 94 -7.12 24.97 -23.47
CA GLY A 94 -6.35 23.88 -24.08
C GLY A 94 -6.24 22.63 -23.20
N TRP A 95 -6.79 22.66 -21.98
CA TRP A 95 -6.89 21.47 -21.15
C TRP A 95 -7.67 20.36 -21.87
N ASN A 96 -7.06 19.20 -22.03
CA ASN A 96 -7.61 18.05 -22.76
C ASN A 96 -7.62 16.76 -21.89
N GLY A 97 -7.72 16.95 -20.56
CA GLY A 97 -7.79 15.83 -19.61
C GLY A 97 -9.16 15.17 -19.50
N PRO A 98 -9.38 14.36 -18.47
CA PRO A 98 -8.53 14.22 -17.28
C PRO A 98 -7.23 13.45 -17.57
N TYR A 99 -6.11 13.93 -17.03
CA TYR A 99 -4.79 13.29 -17.13
C TYR A 99 -4.59 12.19 -16.09
N LEU A 100 -5.38 12.26 -15.00
CA LEU A 100 -5.51 11.19 -14.00
C LEU A 100 -6.99 10.83 -13.88
N GLN A 101 -7.30 9.55 -14.03
CA GLN A 101 -8.70 9.08 -14.07
C GLN A 101 -9.41 9.16 -12.72
N LYS A 102 -8.67 9.15 -11.60
CA LYS A 102 -9.25 9.12 -10.25
C LYS A 102 -8.53 10.11 -9.36
N ALA A 103 -9.30 10.92 -8.63
CA ALA A 103 -8.76 11.82 -7.61
C ALA A 103 -8.02 11.06 -6.48
N ALA A 104 -8.37 9.81 -6.23
CA ALA A 104 -7.67 8.94 -5.28
C ALA A 104 -6.18 8.71 -5.66
N ALA A 105 -5.80 8.87 -6.93
CA ALA A 105 -4.40 8.79 -7.37
C ALA A 105 -3.54 9.97 -6.87
N LEU A 106 -4.17 11.00 -6.31
CA LEU A 106 -3.49 12.14 -5.70
C LEU A 106 -3.18 11.92 -4.21
N ASN A 107 -3.51 10.76 -3.65
CA ASN A 107 -3.17 10.40 -2.29
C ASN A 107 -2.07 9.33 -2.27
N ASP A 108 -1.18 9.48 -1.31
CA ASP A 108 -0.10 8.53 -1.07
C ASP A 108 -0.61 7.23 -0.40
N PRO A 109 0.23 6.18 -0.29
CA PRO A 109 -0.13 4.92 0.35
C PRO A 109 -0.38 5.00 1.87
N TRP A 110 -0.10 6.12 2.50
CA TRP A 110 -0.40 6.39 3.91
C TRP A 110 -1.67 7.22 4.09
N GLY A 111 -2.34 7.58 2.96
CA GLY A 111 -3.63 8.28 2.96
C GLY A 111 -3.53 9.81 3.02
N SER A 112 -2.34 10.36 2.83
CA SER A 112 -2.13 11.81 2.74
C SER A 112 -2.11 12.27 1.29
N PRO A 113 -2.56 13.50 0.97
CA PRO A 113 -2.42 14.03 -0.38
C PRO A 113 -0.95 14.28 -0.71
N TYR A 114 -0.57 13.97 -1.96
CA TYR A 114 0.75 14.35 -2.48
C TYR A 114 0.91 15.85 -2.43
N GLN A 115 2.10 16.30 -2.05
CA GLN A 115 2.48 17.70 -2.05
C GLN A 115 2.91 18.10 -3.47
N TYR A 116 2.58 19.32 -3.84
CA TYR A 116 2.94 19.93 -5.10
C TYR A 116 3.63 21.27 -4.85
N ARG A 117 4.72 21.50 -5.55
CA ARG A 117 5.46 22.78 -5.47
C ARG A 117 5.82 23.25 -6.85
N PHE A 118 5.37 24.48 -7.17
CA PHE A 118 5.72 25.18 -8.39
C PHE A 118 6.05 26.67 -8.10
N PRO A 119 7.24 27.16 -8.44
CA PRO A 119 8.40 26.42 -8.98
C PRO A 119 8.96 25.41 -7.98
N GLY A 120 9.49 24.29 -8.48
CA GLY A 120 10.12 23.25 -7.66
C GLY A 120 11.45 23.72 -7.04
N ARG A 121 11.94 22.97 -6.05
CA ARG A 121 13.26 23.16 -5.46
C ARG A 121 14.31 22.24 -6.08
N HIS A 122 13.88 21.05 -6.51
CA HIS A 122 14.75 19.99 -7.00
C HIS A 122 14.64 19.86 -8.52
N SER A 123 13.46 20.06 -9.05
CA SER A 123 13.17 20.06 -10.47
C SER A 123 12.28 21.23 -10.86
N GLU A 124 11.80 21.30 -12.10
CA GLU A 124 10.91 22.36 -12.57
C GLU A 124 9.59 22.39 -11.77
N VAL A 125 9.10 21.21 -11.40
CA VAL A 125 8.00 21.02 -10.45
C VAL A 125 8.36 19.89 -9.49
N ASP A 126 8.05 20.02 -8.22
CA ASP A 126 8.25 18.96 -7.24
C ASP A 126 6.90 18.34 -6.86
N VAL A 127 6.83 17.00 -6.95
CA VAL A 127 5.74 16.20 -6.43
C VAL A 127 6.31 15.23 -5.40
N TYR A 128 5.78 15.23 -4.20
CA TYR A 128 6.34 14.41 -3.13
C TYR A 128 5.32 14.01 -2.07
N SER A 129 5.64 12.94 -1.34
CA SER A 129 4.97 12.52 -0.11
C SER A 129 5.91 12.74 1.07
N LEU A 130 5.36 13.13 2.20
CA LEU A 130 6.07 13.26 3.48
C LEU A 130 6.15 11.91 4.24
N GLY A 131 5.85 10.80 3.57
CA GLY A 131 5.90 9.48 4.20
C GLY A 131 4.83 9.24 5.26
N SER A 132 5.12 8.27 6.14
CA SER A 132 4.16 7.80 7.15
C SER A 132 3.95 8.76 8.31
N ASP A 133 4.93 9.62 8.61
CA ASP A 133 4.90 10.56 9.76
C ASP A 133 4.37 11.96 9.38
N LYS A 134 4.16 12.22 8.06
CA LYS A 134 3.65 13.49 7.52
C LYS A 134 4.53 14.70 7.85
N ALA A 135 5.82 14.47 8.05
CA ALA A 135 6.80 15.50 8.38
C ALA A 135 7.98 15.46 7.42
N GLU A 136 8.62 16.61 7.19
CA GLU A 136 9.81 16.69 6.33
C GLU A 136 10.98 15.87 6.92
N GLY A 137 11.66 15.08 6.08
CA GLY A 137 12.81 14.26 6.45
C GLY A 137 12.46 12.83 6.77
N GLY A 138 12.94 12.30 7.92
CA GLY A 138 12.68 10.92 8.36
C GLY A 138 13.54 9.86 7.67
N THR A 139 13.28 8.59 8.01
CA THR A 139 13.97 7.42 7.47
C THR A 139 12.99 6.26 7.26
N GLY A 140 13.28 5.36 6.32
CA GLY A 140 12.43 4.22 6.04
C GLY A 140 11.07 4.63 5.49
N GLU A 141 9.97 4.27 6.15
CA GLU A 141 8.61 4.68 5.77
C GLU A 141 8.32 6.17 6.03
N ALA A 142 9.03 6.77 6.98
CA ALA A 142 8.90 8.18 7.31
C ALA A 142 9.73 9.09 6.39
N ALA A 143 10.56 8.51 5.52
CA ALA A 143 11.35 9.32 4.59
C ALA A 143 10.47 9.94 3.51
N ASP A 144 10.80 11.18 3.14
CA ASP A 144 10.20 11.85 2.00
C ASP A 144 10.47 11.08 0.71
N VAL A 145 9.47 11.02 -0.16
CA VAL A 145 9.54 10.38 -1.47
C VAL A 145 9.13 11.40 -2.51
N GLY A 146 10.01 11.75 -3.44
CA GLY A 146 9.77 12.75 -4.47
C GLY A 146 10.10 12.27 -5.89
N ASN A 147 9.84 13.16 -6.87
CA ASN A 147 10.14 12.93 -8.28
C ASN A 147 11.59 13.30 -8.67
N TRP A 148 12.44 13.56 -7.69
CA TRP A 148 13.87 13.84 -7.86
C TRP A 148 14.74 12.71 -7.38
#